data_cc67e53d0f0555742866710ecf676624
#
_entry.id   cc67e53d0f0555742866710ecf676624
#
_cell.length_a   1.000
_cell.length_b   1.000
_cell.length_c   1.000
_cell.angle_alpha   90.00
_cell.angle_beta   90.00
_cell.angle_gamma   90.00
#
_symmetry.space_group_name_H-M   'P 1'
#
loop_
_entity.id
_entity.type
_entity.pdbx_description
1 polymer ?
#
loop_
_entity_poly.entity_id
_entity_poly.type
_entity_poly.pdbx_seq_one_letter_code
_entity_poly.pdbx_strand_id
1 'polypeptide(L)'
;MNWAKELFKVEKPIIGMLHLGALPGDPRYKYENSLDKLVKLARKDLLALIEGGVDGVLISNEFSFPYQRKMDFITVAAMARIIGEIKSDISIPFGVDAISDGSATLELACAVDADFCRGTFSGVYVGDGGLYDNDFSKLLRRKTELHLDKLKMLYFINPESDRNLDTRSLSEIAKSTVFKAGADGLCVSANAAGEDVDDNLLKLVKDAVAETLVLANTGCKPSTIKEKLKFADAAVVGTYFKEDGKLQDENGNNVRIDSNRVKKLMDVVYQIRKDLE
;
A
#
# COMPACT_ATOMS: atom_id res chain seq x y z
N MET A 1 -22.05 -0.05 5.75
CA MET A 1 -21.56 1.36 5.66
C MET A 1 -20.19 1.31 5.02
N ASN A 2 -19.94 2.06 3.96
CA ASN A 2 -18.67 2.01 3.25
C ASN A 2 -17.62 2.86 4.01
N TRP A 3 -16.83 2.23 4.87
CA TRP A 3 -15.80 2.90 5.68
C TRP A 3 -14.81 3.72 4.82
N ALA A 4 -14.55 3.28 3.59
CA ALA A 4 -13.65 4.02 2.69
C ALA A 4 -14.26 5.38 2.31
N LYS A 5 -15.56 5.44 2.01
CA LYS A 5 -16.24 6.72 1.76
C LYS A 5 -16.27 7.60 3.02
N GLU A 6 -16.39 7.00 4.20
CA GLU A 6 -16.33 7.74 5.47
C GLU A 6 -14.93 8.32 5.73
N LEU A 7 -13.87 7.56 5.44
CA LEU A 7 -12.50 7.97 5.65
C LEU A 7 -12.03 8.96 4.58
N PHE A 8 -12.13 8.58 3.31
CA PHE A 8 -11.59 9.36 2.19
C PHE A 8 -12.52 10.46 1.68
N LYS A 9 -13.81 10.47 2.10
CA LYS A 9 -14.86 11.44 1.72
C LYS A 9 -15.23 11.45 0.23
N VAL A 10 -14.82 10.44 -0.51
CA VAL A 10 -15.09 10.29 -1.96
C VAL A 10 -15.43 8.84 -2.31
N GLU A 11 -16.06 8.65 -3.48
CA GLU A 11 -16.16 7.34 -4.13
C GLU A 11 -14.86 7.03 -4.89
N LYS A 12 -14.51 5.73 -5.00
CA LYS A 12 -13.34 5.28 -5.75
C LYS A 12 -12.04 6.01 -5.35
N PRO A 13 -11.63 6.01 -4.06
CA PRO A 13 -10.45 6.73 -3.62
C PRO A 13 -9.17 6.20 -4.27
N ILE A 14 -8.24 7.13 -4.54
CA ILE A 14 -6.90 6.84 -5.04
C ILE A 14 -5.90 7.06 -3.92
N ILE A 15 -5.17 6.01 -3.58
CA ILE A 15 -4.12 6.03 -2.56
C ILE A 15 -2.77 6.12 -3.26
N GLY A 16 -2.05 7.21 -3.05
CA GLY A 16 -0.71 7.42 -3.58
C GLY A 16 0.35 6.75 -2.72
N MET A 17 1.29 6.01 -3.33
CA MET A 17 2.41 5.42 -2.62
C MET A 17 3.50 6.45 -2.35
N LEU A 18 3.87 6.60 -1.09
CA LEU A 18 5.08 7.31 -0.67
C LEU A 18 6.14 6.26 -0.33
N HIS A 19 7.04 6.00 -1.25
CA HIS A 19 8.13 5.04 -1.09
C HIS A 19 9.32 5.68 -0.39
N LEU A 20 9.67 5.19 0.80
CA LEU A 20 10.89 5.61 1.48
C LEU A 20 12.11 5.02 0.78
N GLY A 21 13.21 5.76 0.75
CA GLY A 21 14.52 5.25 0.31
C GLY A 21 15.07 4.22 1.30
N ALA A 22 16.19 3.57 0.94
CA ALA A 22 16.86 2.63 1.84
C ALA A 22 17.13 3.27 3.21
N LEU A 23 16.83 2.54 4.27
CA LEU A 23 16.85 2.98 5.67
C LEU A 23 18.12 2.47 6.40
N PRO A 24 18.47 3.05 7.54
CA PRO A 24 19.56 2.52 8.37
C PRO A 24 19.37 1.03 8.67
N GLY A 25 20.40 0.23 8.43
CA GLY A 25 20.36 -1.23 8.50
C GLY A 25 20.19 -1.93 7.17
N ASP A 26 19.64 -1.25 6.16
CA ASP A 26 19.49 -1.84 4.83
C ASP A 26 20.83 -1.90 4.10
N PRO A 27 21.11 -2.97 3.30
CA PRO A 27 22.35 -3.10 2.54
C PRO A 27 22.61 -1.95 1.54
N ARG A 28 21.56 -1.31 1.05
CA ARG A 28 21.63 -0.18 0.12
C ARG A 28 21.66 1.18 0.80
N TYR A 29 21.59 1.22 2.14
CA TYR A 29 21.68 2.48 2.88
C TYR A 29 23.09 3.05 2.78
N LYS A 30 23.20 4.28 2.31
CA LYS A 30 24.48 5.00 2.25
C LYS A 30 24.52 6.02 3.39
N TYR A 31 25.60 6.04 4.17
CA TYR A 31 25.74 6.92 5.33
C TYR A 31 25.56 8.42 4.99
N GLU A 32 25.95 8.81 3.78
CA GLU A 32 25.70 10.15 3.23
C GLU A 32 24.21 10.49 3.02
N ASN A 33 23.34 9.47 3.03
CA ASN A 33 21.90 9.63 3.03
C ASN A 33 21.38 9.64 4.47
N SER A 34 21.75 10.67 5.25
CA SER A 34 21.25 10.82 6.63
C SER A 34 19.72 10.74 6.72
N LEU A 35 19.21 10.36 7.88
CA LEU A 35 17.74 10.35 8.12
C LEU A 35 17.12 11.71 7.81
N ASP A 36 17.80 12.83 8.10
CA ASP A 36 17.30 14.16 7.78
C ASP A 36 17.15 14.39 6.28
N LYS A 37 18.04 13.81 5.45
CA LYS A 37 17.90 13.84 4.00
C LYS A 37 16.70 13.00 3.56
N LEU A 38 16.50 11.81 4.14
CA LEU A 38 15.34 10.97 3.86
C LEU A 38 14.02 11.64 4.25
N VAL A 39 13.97 12.32 5.39
CA VAL A 39 12.82 13.14 5.80
C VAL A 39 12.52 14.24 4.77
N LYS A 40 13.53 14.98 4.32
CA LYS A 40 13.34 16.02 3.29
C LYS A 40 12.79 15.45 1.98
N LEU A 41 13.29 14.30 1.54
CA LEU A 41 12.83 13.63 0.33
C LEU A 41 11.40 13.09 0.49
N ALA A 42 11.10 12.46 1.63
CA ALA A 42 9.75 11.98 1.93
C ALA A 42 8.73 13.13 1.98
N ARG A 43 9.09 14.27 2.61
CA ARG A 43 8.26 15.48 2.63
C ARG A 43 7.99 16.01 1.24
N LYS A 44 9.01 16.07 0.38
CA LYS A 44 8.86 16.50 -1.02
C LYS A 44 7.88 15.61 -1.78
N ASP A 45 8.02 14.29 -1.65
CA ASP A 45 7.14 13.32 -2.31
C ASP A 45 5.70 13.40 -1.75
N LEU A 46 5.53 13.56 -0.43
CA LEU A 46 4.23 13.77 0.21
C LEU A 46 3.51 14.99 -0.37
N LEU A 47 4.18 16.13 -0.39
CA LEU A 47 3.59 17.37 -0.89
C LEU A 47 3.23 17.27 -2.38
N ALA A 48 4.04 16.59 -3.18
CA ALA A 48 3.73 16.35 -4.60
C ALA A 48 2.49 15.45 -4.79
N LEU A 49 2.30 14.43 -3.94
CA LEU A 49 1.09 13.59 -3.93
C LEU A 49 -0.16 14.41 -3.56
N ILE A 50 -0.08 15.19 -2.48
CA ILE A 50 -1.19 16.03 -2.01
C ILE A 50 -1.54 17.11 -3.05
N GLU A 51 -0.54 17.80 -3.59
CA GLU A 51 -0.72 18.78 -4.67
C GLU A 51 -1.37 18.17 -5.91
N GLY A 52 -1.01 16.92 -6.21
CA GLY A 52 -1.58 16.15 -7.31
C GLY A 52 -3.01 15.71 -7.11
N GLY A 53 -3.52 15.78 -5.86
CA GLY A 53 -4.92 15.55 -5.50
C GLY A 53 -5.27 14.10 -5.19
N VAL A 54 -4.31 13.25 -4.72
CA VAL A 54 -4.66 11.91 -4.22
C VAL A 54 -5.53 12.01 -2.98
N ASP A 55 -6.36 10.98 -2.74
CA ASP A 55 -7.31 10.97 -1.63
C ASP A 55 -6.71 10.41 -0.32
N GLY A 56 -5.60 9.70 -0.43
CA GLY A 56 -4.86 9.17 0.70
C GLY A 56 -3.42 8.84 0.32
N VAL A 57 -2.58 8.62 1.32
CA VAL A 57 -1.17 8.26 1.14
C VAL A 57 -0.86 6.96 1.87
N LEU A 58 -0.11 6.06 1.24
CA LEU A 58 0.41 4.84 1.86
C LEU A 58 1.94 4.92 1.88
N ILE A 59 2.52 4.91 3.08
CA ILE A 59 3.96 5.07 3.30
C ILE A 59 4.60 3.70 3.50
N SER A 60 5.58 3.34 2.66
CA SER A 60 6.25 2.04 2.72
C SER A 60 7.77 2.15 2.62
N ASN A 61 8.47 1.14 3.14
CA ASN A 61 9.92 0.99 3.03
C ASN A 61 10.34 0.28 1.73
N GLU A 62 9.78 0.69 0.60
CA GLU A 62 9.95 0.04 -0.71
C GLU A 62 11.40 -0.23 -1.11
N PHE A 63 12.35 0.61 -0.67
CA PHE A 63 13.77 0.49 -1.02
C PHE A 63 14.62 -0.25 0.03
N SER A 64 14.00 -0.89 1.02
CA SER A 64 14.67 -1.75 2.01
C SER A 64 15.00 -3.14 1.43
N PHE A 65 15.61 -3.17 0.24
CA PHE A 65 16.00 -4.42 -0.40
C PHE A 65 17.27 -5.02 0.19
N PRO A 66 17.31 -6.38 0.41
CA PRO A 66 16.19 -7.34 0.34
C PRO A 66 15.24 -7.19 1.55
N TYR A 67 13.94 -7.42 1.34
CA TYR A 67 12.97 -7.30 2.43
C TYR A 67 13.17 -8.35 3.51
N GLN A 68 12.97 -7.91 4.77
CA GLN A 68 13.06 -8.77 5.94
C GLN A 68 11.68 -9.32 6.30
N ARG A 69 11.59 -10.63 6.53
CA ARG A 69 10.37 -11.29 7.04
C ARG A 69 10.06 -10.94 8.49
N LYS A 70 11.10 -10.62 9.24
CA LYS A 70 11.06 -10.04 10.56
C LYS A 70 11.97 -8.82 10.56
N MET A 71 11.35 -7.66 10.59
CA MET A 71 12.04 -6.40 10.43
C MET A 71 12.89 -6.05 11.65
N ASP A 72 14.11 -5.58 11.42
CA ASP A 72 14.95 -5.06 12.48
C ASP A 72 14.34 -3.80 13.10
N PHE A 73 14.50 -3.67 14.41
CA PHE A 73 13.99 -2.53 15.16
C PHE A 73 14.44 -1.17 14.58
N ILE A 74 15.68 -1.09 14.09
CA ILE A 74 16.22 0.16 13.52
C ILE A 74 15.43 0.62 12.29
N THR A 75 14.99 -0.31 11.44
CA THR A 75 14.19 0.01 10.25
C THR A 75 12.84 0.59 10.64
N VAL A 76 12.12 -0.06 11.57
CA VAL A 76 10.83 0.42 12.08
C VAL A 76 10.98 1.77 12.78
N ALA A 77 12.01 1.94 13.62
CA ALA A 77 12.30 3.19 14.30
C ALA A 77 12.61 4.34 13.31
N ALA A 78 13.35 4.04 12.23
CA ALA A 78 13.64 5.02 11.18
C ALA A 78 12.37 5.42 10.41
N MET A 79 11.50 4.45 10.08
CA MET A 79 10.19 4.74 9.49
C MET A 79 9.34 5.62 10.40
N ALA A 80 9.20 5.27 11.67
CA ALA A 80 8.43 6.03 12.64
C ALA A 80 8.98 7.46 12.81
N ARG A 81 10.30 7.64 12.85
CA ARG A 81 10.94 8.97 12.88
C ARG A 81 10.59 9.79 11.64
N ILE A 82 10.78 9.23 10.44
CA ILE A 82 10.49 9.94 9.18
C ILE A 82 9.02 10.36 9.14
N ILE A 83 8.10 9.45 9.44
CA ILE A 83 6.67 9.73 9.44
C ILE A 83 6.32 10.79 10.50
N GLY A 84 6.86 10.68 11.70
CA GLY A 84 6.64 11.65 12.78
C GLY A 84 7.08 13.07 12.39
N GLU A 85 8.22 13.21 11.70
CA GLU A 85 8.73 14.51 11.26
C GLU A 85 7.93 15.14 10.09
N ILE A 86 7.24 14.34 9.28
CA ILE A 86 6.39 14.85 8.18
C ILE A 86 4.90 14.85 8.55
N LYS A 87 4.51 14.35 9.72
CA LYS A 87 3.11 14.16 10.10
C LYS A 87 2.28 15.43 10.08
N SER A 88 2.86 16.57 10.44
CA SER A 88 2.19 17.88 10.39
C SER A 88 1.83 18.34 8.98
N ASP A 89 2.47 17.77 7.96
CA ASP A 89 2.23 18.10 6.55
C ASP A 89 1.18 17.14 5.93
N ILE A 90 0.80 16.06 6.63
CA ILE A 90 -0.20 15.09 6.16
C ILE A 90 -1.59 15.64 6.43
N SER A 91 -2.27 16.13 5.38
CA SER A 91 -3.61 16.73 5.45
C SER A 91 -4.73 15.81 4.96
N ILE A 92 -4.40 14.58 4.55
CA ILE A 92 -5.30 13.56 4.02
C ILE A 92 -5.09 12.24 4.77
N PRO A 93 -6.03 11.29 4.74
CA PRO A 93 -5.84 9.98 5.36
C PRO A 93 -4.54 9.31 4.95
N PHE A 94 -3.84 8.70 5.90
CA PHE A 94 -2.60 8.01 5.60
C PHE A 94 -2.52 6.62 6.23
N GLY A 95 -1.80 5.75 5.54
CA GLY A 95 -1.52 4.39 5.97
C GLY A 95 -0.03 4.07 5.95
N VAL A 96 0.30 2.90 6.50
CA VAL A 96 1.67 2.39 6.55
C VAL A 96 1.74 0.93 6.08
N ASP A 97 2.91 0.58 5.54
CA ASP A 97 3.25 -0.78 5.12
C ASP A 97 4.74 -1.03 5.40
N ALA A 98 5.03 -1.75 6.47
CA ALA A 98 6.36 -2.27 6.75
C ALA A 98 6.49 -3.60 5.99
N ILE A 99 6.98 -3.51 4.75
CA ILE A 99 6.91 -4.56 3.74
C ILE A 99 7.48 -5.88 4.27
N SER A 100 6.69 -6.94 4.07
CA SER A 100 6.91 -8.33 4.48
C SER A 100 6.85 -8.62 5.99
N ASP A 101 6.57 -7.63 6.85
CA ASP A 101 6.39 -7.85 8.29
C ASP A 101 5.07 -7.24 8.82
N GLY A 102 4.05 -8.08 8.92
CA GLY A 102 2.73 -7.66 9.42
C GLY A 102 2.73 -7.19 10.87
N SER A 103 3.60 -7.75 11.72
CA SER A 103 3.73 -7.31 13.11
C SER A 103 4.35 -5.91 13.19
N ALA A 104 5.44 -5.69 12.45
CA ALA A 104 6.07 -4.38 12.35
C ALA A 104 5.11 -3.33 11.77
N THR A 105 4.26 -3.71 10.80
CA THR A 105 3.23 -2.84 10.23
C THR A 105 2.23 -2.37 11.29
N LEU A 106 1.74 -3.27 12.15
CA LEU A 106 0.81 -2.91 13.25
C LEU A 106 1.47 -2.02 14.30
N GLU A 107 2.70 -2.36 14.72
CA GLU A 107 3.47 -1.55 15.69
C GLU A 107 3.75 -0.14 15.13
N LEU A 108 4.13 -0.05 13.87
CA LEU A 108 4.35 1.23 13.20
C LEU A 108 3.05 2.03 13.09
N ALA A 109 1.95 1.38 12.67
CA ALA A 109 0.65 2.04 12.56
C ALA A 109 0.20 2.64 13.91
N CYS A 110 0.42 1.91 15.00
CA CYS A 110 0.16 2.39 16.37
C CYS A 110 1.05 3.59 16.73
N ALA A 111 2.35 3.50 16.44
CA ALA A 111 3.32 4.53 16.83
C ALA A 111 3.11 5.86 16.12
N VAL A 112 2.53 5.84 14.91
CA VAL A 112 2.34 7.05 14.09
C VAL A 112 0.87 7.49 13.95
N ASP A 113 -0.08 6.79 14.60
CA ASP A 113 -1.53 6.99 14.50
C ASP A 113 -2.02 6.93 13.04
N ALA A 114 -1.68 5.87 12.33
CA ALA A 114 -2.13 5.68 10.95
C ALA A 114 -3.63 5.31 10.89
N ASP A 115 -4.34 5.77 9.86
CA ASP A 115 -5.76 5.46 9.65
C ASP A 115 -5.96 4.04 9.11
N PHE A 116 -5.01 3.56 8.31
CA PHE A 116 -5.03 2.22 7.71
C PHE A 116 -3.63 1.63 7.58
N CYS A 117 -3.56 0.34 7.32
CA CYS A 117 -2.31 -0.31 6.96
C CYS A 117 -2.55 -1.32 5.84
N ARG A 118 -1.49 -1.64 5.10
CA ARG A 118 -1.49 -2.67 4.06
C ARG A 118 -0.42 -3.70 4.38
N GLY A 119 -0.65 -4.94 4.01
CA GLY A 119 0.38 -5.97 4.16
C GLY A 119 -0.12 -7.36 3.83
N THR A 120 0.81 -8.31 3.82
CA THR A 120 0.54 -9.75 3.71
C THR A 120 0.28 -10.30 5.10
N PHE A 121 -0.96 -10.19 5.59
CA PHE A 121 -1.32 -10.53 6.97
C PHE A 121 -1.83 -11.96 7.15
N SER A 122 -2.16 -12.65 6.06
CA SER A 122 -2.69 -14.03 6.08
C SER A 122 -2.15 -14.83 4.92
N GLY A 123 -2.28 -16.15 4.99
CA GLY A 123 -1.84 -17.08 3.94
C GLY A 123 -0.38 -17.47 4.05
N VAL A 124 0.03 -18.40 3.19
CA VAL A 124 1.39 -18.93 3.09
C VAL A 124 1.89 -18.72 1.67
N TYR A 125 3.01 -18.03 1.53
CA TYR A 125 3.58 -17.67 0.24
C TYR A 125 5.06 -18.06 0.17
N VAL A 126 5.58 -18.21 -1.04
CA VAL A 126 7.00 -18.48 -1.30
C VAL A 126 7.49 -17.57 -2.41
N GLY A 127 8.63 -16.95 -2.19
CA GLY A 127 9.33 -16.07 -3.13
C GLY A 127 10.82 -16.04 -2.85
N ASP A 128 11.50 -15.01 -3.35
CA ASP A 128 12.96 -14.85 -3.20
C ASP A 128 13.38 -14.72 -1.72
N GLY A 129 12.51 -14.17 -0.87
CA GLY A 129 12.70 -14.08 0.58
C GLY A 129 12.45 -15.40 1.34
N GLY A 130 12.12 -16.49 0.64
CA GLY A 130 11.81 -17.80 1.23
C GLY A 130 10.32 -17.97 1.55
N LEU A 131 10.01 -18.68 2.64
CA LEU A 131 8.64 -19.01 3.03
C LEU A 131 8.06 -17.89 3.91
N TYR A 132 6.91 -17.34 3.51
CA TYR A 132 6.09 -16.42 4.29
C TYR A 132 4.92 -17.20 4.91
N ASP A 133 5.00 -17.49 6.20
CA ASP A 133 3.98 -18.17 7.00
C ASP A 133 3.34 -17.15 7.96
N ASN A 134 2.15 -16.67 7.60
CA ASN A 134 1.50 -15.57 8.29
C ASN A 134 0.50 -16.08 9.33
N ASP A 135 0.78 -15.83 10.61
CA ASP A 135 -0.13 -16.09 11.72
C ASP A 135 -1.07 -14.88 11.95
N PHE A 136 -2.14 -14.80 11.14
CA PHE A 136 -3.12 -13.73 11.28
C PHE A 136 -3.84 -13.73 12.63
N SER A 137 -3.93 -14.88 13.31
CA SER A 137 -4.58 -14.96 14.61
C SER A 137 -3.75 -14.22 15.68
N LYS A 138 -2.43 -14.32 15.62
CA LYS A 138 -1.51 -13.56 16.45
C LYS A 138 -1.56 -12.07 16.14
N LEU A 139 -1.60 -11.72 14.85
CA LEU A 139 -1.71 -10.32 14.41
C LEU A 139 -2.99 -9.64 14.89
N LEU A 140 -4.14 -10.32 14.79
CA LEU A 140 -5.41 -9.76 15.27
C LEU A 140 -5.45 -9.59 16.79
N ARG A 141 -4.86 -10.51 17.56
CA ARG A 141 -4.68 -10.34 19.01
C ARG A 141 -3.81 -9.15 19.31
N ARG A 142 -2.70 -9.00 18.58
CA ARG A 142 -1.82 -7.84 18.75
C ARG A 142 -2.49 -6.52 18.40
N LYS A 143 -3.31 -6.48 17.34
CA LYS A 143 -4.16 -5.33 17.02
C LYS A 143 -5.03 -4.91 18.20
N THR A 144 -5.68 -5.88 18.85
CA THR A 144 -6.51 -5.63 20.04
C THR A 144 -5.68 -5.13 21.23
N GLU A 145 -4.52 -5.75 21.52
CA GLU A 145 -3.62 -5.32 22.61
C GLU A 145 -3.12 -3.89 22.41
N LEU A 146 -2.89 -3.47 21.17
CA LEU A 146 -2.48 -2.11 20.81
C LEU A 146 -3.66 -1.11 20.73
N HIS A 147 -4.88 -1.55 21.03
CA HIS A 147 -6.10 -0.70 20.95
C HIS A 147 -6.34 -0.08 19.56
N LEU A 148 -6.01 -0.82 18.50
CA LEU A 148 -6.12 -0.37 17.12
C LEU A 148 -7.50 -0.69 16.49
N ASP A 149 -8.59 -0.53 17.24
CA ASP A 149 -9.94 -0.90 16.79
C ASP A 149 -10.39 -0.13 15.54
N LYS A 150 -9.91 1.10 15.39
CA LYS A 150 -10.24 1.98 14.25
C LYS A 150 -9.35 1.76 13.03
N LEU A 151 -8.17 1.15 13.22
CA LEU A 151 -7.22 0.90 12.13
C LEU A 151 -7.83 -0.03 11.09
N LYS A 152 -7.85 0.40 9.83
CA LYS A 152 -8.30 -0.39 8.69
C LYS A 152 -7.17 -1.22 8.12
N MET A 153 -7.40 -2.51 7.93
CA MET A 153 -6.39 -3.44 7.42
C MET A 153 -6.70 -3.85 5.97
N LEU A 154 -5.78 -3.53 5.06
CA LEU A 154 -5.82 -3.89 3.64
C LEU A 154 -4.91 -5.10 3.41
N TYR A 155 -5.50 -6.23 3.07
CA TYR A 155 -4.82 -7.51 2.93
C TYR A 155 -4.39 -7.77 1.49
N PHE A 156 -3.13 -8.08 1.26
CA PHE A 156 -2.76 -8.78 0.05
C PHE A 156 -3.34 -10.20 0.06
N ILE A 157 -3.97 -10.60 -1.04
CA ILE A 157 -4.43 -11.98 -1.25
C ILE A 157 -3.66 -12.69 -2.35
N ASN A 158 -2.92 -11.93 -3.15
CA ASN A 158 -1.95 -12.37 -4.14
C ASN A 158 -0.80 -11.35 -4.21
N PRO A 159 0.13 -11.35 -3.22
CA PRO A 159 1.23 -10.40 -3.19
C PRO A 159 2.13 -10.52 -4.42
N GLU A 160 2.71 -9.40 -4.82
CA GLU A 160 3.63 -9.31 -5.96
C GLU A 160 4.87 -10.17 -5.71
N SER A 161 5.39 -10.79 -6.77
CA SER A 161 6.62 -11.60 -6.77
C SER A 161 6.59 -12.86 -5.92
N ASP A 162 5.49 -13.12 -5.20
CA ASP A 162 5.35 -14.31 -4.36
C ASP A 162 4.27 -15.26 -4.90
N ARG A 163 4.52 -16.55 -4.76
CA ARG A 163 3.57 -17.59 -5.13
C ARG A 163 2.80 -18.07 -3.90
N ASN A 164 1.47 -18.02 -3.96
CA ASN A 164 0.63 -18.62 -2.93
C ASN A 164 0.78 -20.16 -2.95
N LEU A 165 1.00 -20.77 -1.78
CA LEU A 165 1.06 -22.22 -1.61
C LEU A 165 -0.32 -22.85 -1.35
N ASP A 166 -1.36 -22.04 -1.17
CA ASP A 166 -2.74 -22.48 -1.05
C ASP A 166 -3.27 -22.95 -2.42
N THR A 167 -3.92 -24.07 -2.47
CA THR A 167 -4.51 -24.63 -3.70
C THR A 167 -5.94 -24.16 -3.96
N ARG A 168 -6.53 -23.40 -3.03
CA ARG A 168 -7.86 -22.81 -3.23
C ARG A 168 -7.82 -21.74 -4.31
N SER A 169 -8.96 -21.52 -4.96
CA SER A 169 -9.13 -20.41 -5.89
C SER A 169 -8.99 -19.05 -5.17
N LEU A 170 -8.61 -18.00 -5.90
CA LEU A 170 -8.49 -16.67 -5.31
C LEU A 170 -9.81 -16.16 -4.72
N SER A 171 -10.95 -16.52 -5.30
CA SER A 171 -12.28 -16.20 -4.76
C SER A 171 -12.56 -16.89 -3.41
N GLU A 172 -12.13 -18.15 -3.25
CA GLU A 172 -12.24 -18.85 -1.97
C GLU A 172 -11.31 -18.28 -0.92
N ILE A 173 -10.09 -17.92 -1.32
CA ILE A 173 -9.13 -17.21 -0.45
C ILE A 173 -9.71 -15.87 -0.01
N ALA A 174 -10.25 -15.06 -0.93
CA ALA A 174 -10.87 -13.78 -0.62
C ALA A 174 -12.00 -13.91 0.40
N LYS A 175 -12.96 -14.83 0.16
CA LYS A 175 -14.07 -15.11 1.10
C LYS A 175 -13.56 -15.53 2.48
N SER A 176 -12.58 -16.43 2.51
CA SER A 176 -12.00 -16.92 3.77
C SER A 176 -11.25 -15.84 4.52
N THR A 177 -10.52 -14.96 3.83
CA THR A 177 -9.79 -13.84 4.43
C THR A 177 -10.74 -12.84 5.06
N VAL A 178 -11.80 -12.45 4.34
CA VAL A 178 -12.84 -11.56 4.89
C VAL A 178 -13.51 -12.19 6.10
N PHE A 179 -13.94 -13.45 6.00
CA PHE A 179 -14.70 -14.11 7.06
C PHE A 179 -13.85 -14.39 8.31
N LYS A 180 -12.62 -14.90 8.14
CA LYS A 180 -11.80 -15.35 9.28
C LYS A 180 -10.86 -14.28 9.82
N ALA A 181 -10.28 -13.48 8.94
CA ALA A 181 -9.32 -12.45 9.33
C ALA A 181 -9.96 -11.05 9.46
N GLY A 182 -11.23 -10.88 9.10
CA GLY A 182 -11.92 -9.60 9.24
C GLY A 182 -11.28 -8.50 8.39
N ALA A 183 -10.82 -8.83 7.18
CA ALA A 183 -10.18 -7.87 6.30
C ALA A 183 -11.13 -6.69 5.97
N ASP A 184 -10.67 -5.47 6.20
CA ASP A 184 -11.40 -4.25 5.83
C ASP A 184 -11.33 -4.00 4.30
N GLY A 185 -10.28 -4.47 3.64
CA GLY A 185 -10.12 -4.42 2.19
C GLY A 185 -9.12 -5.47 1.67
N LEU A 186 -9.27 -5.81 0.39
CA LEU A 186 -8.42 -6.77 -0.30
C LEU A 186 -7.66 -6.10 -1.44
N CYS A 187 -6.35 -6.21 -1.42
CA CYS A 187 -5.47 -5.73 -2.49
C CYS A 187 -5.26 -6.85 -3.51
N VAL A 188 -5.60 -6.59 -4.76
CA VAL A 188 -5.40 -7.50 -5.89
C VAL A 188 -4.29 -6.95 -6.77
N SER A 189 -3.23 -7.74 -6.94
CA SER A 189 -1.99 -7.34 -7.61
C SER A 189 -1.76 -8.11 -8.91
N ALA A 190 -0.92 -7.57 -9.78
CA ALA A 190 -0.24 -8.34 -10.83
C ALA A 190 0.99 -9.07 -10.25
N ASN A 191 1.79 -9.69 -11.12
CA ASN A 191 2.96 -10.45 -10.69
C ASN A 191 4.13 -9.56 -10.25
N ALA A 192 4.21 -8.33 -10.75
CA ALA A 192 5.28 -7.40 -10.42
C ALA A 192 4.79 -5.95 -10.28
N ALA A 193 5.55 -5.14 -9.53
CA ALA A 193 5.29 -3.73 -9.35
C ALA A 193 5.22 -2.98 -10.69
N GLY A 194 4.14 -2.23 -10.90
CA GLY A 194 3.91 -1.46 -12.11
C GLY A 194 3.29 -2.24 -13.28
N GLU A 195 3.19 -3.57 -13.18
CA GLU A 195 2.41 -4.36 -14.14
C GLU A 195 0.90 -4.15 -13.94
N ASP A 196 0.14 -4.19 -15.03
CA ASP A 196 -1.31 -4.01 -14.99
C ASP A 196 -1.97 -5.26 -14.37
N VAL A 197 -2.70 -5.10 -13.27
CA VAL A 197 -3.52 -6.18 -12.71
C VAL A 197 -4.62 -6.59 -13.70
N ASP A 198 -4.90 -7.88 -13.79
CA ASP A 198 -5.94 -8.42 -14.68
C ASP A 198 -7.34 -7.99 -14.21
N ASP A 199 -8.12 -7.39 -15.10
CA ASP A 199 -9.49 -6.93 -14.84
C ASP A 199 -10.43 -8.08 -14.48
N ASN A 200 -10.23 -9.26 -15.07
CA ASN A 200 -11.00 -10.46 -14.72
C ASN A 200 -10.71 -10.91 -13.30
N LEU A 201 -9.46 -10.74 -12.85
CA LEU A 201 -9.09 -11.07 -11.47
C LEU A 201 -9.73 -10.12 -10.47
N LEU A 202 -9.75 -8.81 -10.76
CA LEU A 202 -10.47 -7.81 -9.96
C LEU A 202 -11.95 -8.15 -9.87
N LYS A 203 -12.58 -8.44 -11.03
CA LYS A 203 -13.98 -8.83 -11.11
C LYS A 203 -14.27 -10.09 -10.29
N LEU A 204 -13.44 -11.14 -10.45
CA LEU A 204 -13.56 -12.40 -9.73
C LEU A 204 -13.55 -12.20 -8.20
N VAL A 205 -12.63 -11.36 -7.71
CA VAL A 205 -12.54 -11.06 -6.29
C VAL A 205 -13.72 -10.21 -5.83
N LYS A 206 -14.10 -9.17 -6.59
CA LYS A 206 -15.24 -8.30 -6.23
C LYS A 206 -16.56 -9.07 -6.18
N ASP A 207 -16.81 -9.95 -7.15
CA ASP A 207 -18.00 -10.81 -7.16
C ASP A 207 -18.04 -11.77 -5.94
N ALA A 208 -16.87 -12.17 -5.45
CA ALA A 208 -16.76 -13.07 -4.30
C ALA A 208 -17.01 -12.39 -2.96
N VAL A 209 -16.70 -11.09 -2.83
CA VAL A 209 -16.73 -10.33 -1.56
C VAL A 209 -17.40 -8.95 -1.72
N ALA A 210 -18.55 -8.92 -2.38
CA ALA A 210 -19.26 -7.72 -2.83
C ALA A 210 -19.28 -6.53 -1.85
N GLU A 211 -19.43 -6.81 -0.55
CA GLU A 211 -19.50 -5.79 0.52
C GLU A 211 -18.13 -5.32 1.02
N THR A 212 -17.06 -6.04 0.69
CA THR A 212 -15.70 -5.69 1.12
C THR A 212 -15.00 -4.84 0.07
N LEU A 213 -14.19 -3.88 0.53
CA LEU A 213 -13.40 -3.04 -0.36
C LEU A 213 -12.39 -3.89 -1.17
N VAL A 214 -12.40 -3.73 -2.49
CA VAL A 214 -11.41 -4.36 -3.37
C VAL A 214 -10.59 -3.26 -4.04
N LEU A 215 -9.26 -3.34 -3.92
CA LEU A 215 -8.33 -2.35 -4.45
C LEU A 215 -7.53 -2.93 -5.61
N ALA A 216 -7.49 -2.19 -6.73
CA ALA A 216 -6.50 -2.41 -7.77
C ALA A 216 -5.14 -1.94 -7.24
N ASN A 217 -4.20 -2.87 -7.03
CA ASN A 217 -2.97 -2.55 -6.28
C ASN A 217 -1.76 -2.30 -7.18
N THR A 218 -1.79 -2.68 -8.45
CA THR A 218 -0.67 -2.50 -9.39
C THR A 218 -1.11 -1.96 -10.74
N GLY A 219 -0.18 -1.31 -11.45
CA GLY A 219 -0.28 -0.96 -12.87
C GLY A 219 -1.31 0.10 -13.23
N CYS A 220 -1.90 0.79 -12.26
CA CYS A 220 -2.87 1.84 -12.51
C CYS A 220 -2.21 3.08 -13.16
N LYS A 221 -2.73 3.49 -14.31
CA LYS A 221 -2.30 4.66 -15.10
C LYS A 221 -3.51 5.29 -15.82
N PRO A 222 -3.44 6.52 -16.34
CA PRO A 222 -4.59 7.20 -16.94
C PRO A 222 -5.30 6.38 -18.04
N SER A 223 -4.55 5.56 -18.79
CA SER A 223 -5.11 4.72 -19.85
C SER A 223 -5.83 3.47 -19.37
N THR A 224 -5.61 3.02 -18.13
CA THR A 224 -6.18 1.77 -17.58
C THR A 224 -7.09 1.97 -16.38
N ILE A 225 -6.96 3.10 -15.66
CA ILE A 225 -7.68 3.32 -14.39
C ILE A 225 -9.21 3.23 -14.53
N LYS A 226 -9.75 3.65 -15.67
CA LYS A 226 -11.20 3.59 -15.93
C LYS A 226 -11.71 2.15 -15.93
N GLU A 227 -10.99 1.23 -16.56
CA GLU A 227 -11.36 -0.19 -16.59
C GLU A 227 -11.19 -0.83 -15.19
N LYS A 228 -10.07 -0.53 -14.51
CA LYS A 228 -9.83 -1.03 -13.15
C LYS A 228 -10.96 -0.64 -12.18
N LEU A 229 -11.35 0.63 -12.19
CA LEU A 229 -12.40 1.14 -11.29
C LEU A 229 -13.82 0.68 -11.63
N LYS A 230 -14.05 -0.01 -12.75
CA LYS A 230 -15.31 -0.72 -12.97
C LYS A 230 -15.52 -1.86 -11.98
N PHE A 231 -14.44 -2.54 -11.61
CA PHE A 231 -14.46 -3.73 -10.74
C PHE A 231 -13.87 -3.46 -9.35
N ALA A 232 -12.88 -2.57 -9.25
CA ALA A 232 -12.29 -2.17 -7.98
C ALA A 232 -13.05 -0.98 -7.35
N ASP A 233 -13.07 -0.94 -6.02
CA ASP A 233 -13.66 0.17 -5.25
C ASP A 233 -12.66 1.30 -5.02
N ALA A 234 -11.36 1.01 -5.14
CA ALA A 234 -10.26 1.95 -4.93
C ALA A 234 -9.04 1.51 -5.74
N ALA A 235 -8.01 2.35 -5.79
CA ALA A 235 -6.73 1.96 -6.37
C ALA A 235 -5.55 2.48 -5.54
N VAL A 236 -4.45 1.69 -5.53
CA VAL A 236 -3.16 2.08 -4.98
C VAL A 236 -2.21 2.34 -6.15
N VAL A 237 -1.60 3.52 -6.20
CA VAL A 237 -0.79 3.96 -7.34
C VAL A 237 0.60 4.41 -6.87
N GLY A 238 1.64 3.75 -7.37
CA GLY A 238 3.03 4.05 -7.06
C GLY A 238 3.82 4.48 -8.28
N THR A 239 4.28 3.51 -9.04
CA THR A 239 5.24 3.69 -10.16
C THR A 239 4.81 4.75 -11.17
N TYR A 240 3.52 4.82 -11.53
CA TYR A 240 3.05 5.81 -12.48
C TYR A 240 3.28 7.26 -12.00
N PHE A 241 3.19 7.52 -10.70
CA PHE A 241 3.37 8.87 -10.13
C PHE A 241 4.81 9.35 -10.10
N LYS A 242 5.77 8.46 -10.31
CA LYS A 242 7.19 8.79 -10.38
C LYS A 242 7.55 9.54 -11.67
N GLU A 243 8.60 10.36 -11.63
CA GLU A 243 9.22 10.94 -12.81
C GLU A 243 9.50 9.83 -13.84
N ASP A 244 9.17 10.07 -15.09
CA ASP A 244 9.27 9.11 -16.20
C ASP A 244 8.48 7.79 -16.01
N GLY A 245 7.67 7.65 -14.94
CA GLY A 245 6.94 6.42 -14.63
C GLY A 245 7.86 5.26 -14.25
N LYS A 246 9.00 5.53 -13.66
CA LYS A 246 10.00 4.55 -13.24
C LYS A 246 10.12 4.52 -11.71
N LEU A 247 10.12 3.33 -11.14
CA LEU A 247 10.32 3.17 -9.70
C LEU A 247 11.73 3.57 -9.26
N GLN A 248 12.73 3.21 -10.06
CA GLN A 248 14.15 3.41 -9.80
C GLN A 248 14.83 4.09 -10.98
N ASP A 249 15.87 4.88 -10.69
CA ASP A 249 16.80 5.38 -11.69
C ASP A 249 17.82 4.26 -12.12
N GLU A 250 18.73 4.58 -13.02
CA GLU A 250 19.77 3.68 -13.51
C GLU A 250 20.73 3.19 -12.40
N ASN A 251 20.80 3.92 -11.28
CA ASN A 251 21.64 3.59 -10.12
C ASN A 251 20.84 2.86 -9.02
N GLY A 252 19.58 2.53 -9.26
CA GLY A 252 18.69 1.86 -8.30
C GLY A 252 18.18 2.76 -7.19
N ASN A 253 18.29 4.09 -7.33
CA ASN A 253 17.74 5.02 -6.33
C ASN A 253 16.25 5.28 -6.58
N ASN A 254 15.53 5.61 -5.51
CA ASN A 254 14.13 6.01 -5.55
C ASN A 254 13.93 7.28 -6.38
N VAL A 255 13.17 7.18 -7.48
CA VAL A 255 12.75 8.31 -8.30
C VAL A 255 11.70 9.14 -7.58
N ARG A 256 11.70 10.46 -7.78
CA ARG A 256 10.77 11.37 -7.09
C ARG A 256 9.37 11.34 -7.68
N ILE A 257 8.38 11.77 -6.90
CA ILE A 257 7.01 11.96 -7.35
C ILE A 257 6.92 13.23 -8.22
N ASP A 258 6.22 13.10 -9.35
CA ASP A 258 5.86 14.20 -10.25
C ASP A 258 4.37 14.55 -10.06
N SER A 259 4.10 15.71 -9.45
CA SER A 259 2.73 16.17 -9.17
C SER A 259 1.87 16.32 -10.44
N ASN A 260 2.47 16.60 -11.60
CA ASN A 260 1.74 16.68 -12.86
C ASN A 260 1.25 15.30 -13.33
N ARG A 261 2.05 14.25 -13.09
CA ARG A 261 1.62 12.88 -13.38
C ARG A 261 0.49 12.44 -12.45
N VAL A 262 0.55 12.84 -11.17
CA VAL A 262 -0.53 12.63 -10.22
C VAL A 262 -1.80 13.33 -10.70
N LYS A 263 -1.75 14.64 -11.00
CA LYS A 263 -2.87 15.41 -11.55
C LYS A 263 -3.49 14.76 -12.78
N LYS A 264 -2.64 14.33 -13.72
CA LYS A 264 -3.10 13.67 -14.97
C LYS A 264 -3.92 12.40 -14.72
N LEU A 265 -3.58 11.60 -13.72
CA LEU A 265 -4.39 10.43 -13.34
C LEU A 265 -5.66 10.88 -12.62
N MET A 266 -5.55 11.81 -11.68
CA MET A 266 -6.68 12.30 -10.90
C MET A 266 -7.74 13.00 -11.76
N ASP A 267 -7.36 13.69 -12.85
CA ASP A 267 -8.29 14.27 -13.81
C ASP A 267 -9.21 13.20 -14.42
N VAL A 268 -8.65 12.03 -14.76
CA VAL A 268 -9.44 10.89 -15.25
C VAL A 268 -10.36 10.35 -14.16
N VAL A 269 -9.87 10.25 -12.94
CA VAL A 269 -10.65 9.76 -11.79
C VAL A 269 -11.79 10.71 -11.44
N TYR A 270 -11.56 12.03 -11.48
CA TYR A 270 -12.62 13.01 -11.25
C TYR A 270 -13.73 12.91 -12.31
N GLN A 271 -13.38 12.61 -13.56
CA GLN A 271 -14.37 12.39 -14.59
C GLN A 271 -15.18 11.11 -14.33
N ILE A 272 -14.52 10.01 -13.90
CA ILE A 272 -15.19 8.76 -13.52
C ILE A 272 -16.17 9.01 -12.35
N ARG A 273 -15.78 9.76 -11.33
CA ARG A 273 -16.64 10.07 -10.17
C ARG A 273 -17.89 10.86 -10.57
N LYS A 274 -17.76 11.84 -11.49
CA LYS A 274 -18.91 12.57 -12.03
C LYS A 274 -19.90 11.68 -12.78
N ASP A 275 -19.39 10.64 -13.45
CA ASP A 275 -20.25 9.69 -14.16
C ASP A 275 -21.00 8.74 -13.21
N LEU A 276 -20.64 8.72 -11.90
CA LEU A 276 -21.31 7.91 -10.84
C LEU A 276 -22.39 8.69 -10.06
N GLU A 277 -22.37 10.03 -10.12
CA GLU A 277 -23.37 10.91 -9.52
C GLU A 277 -24.65 11.00 -10.38
#